data_964acef33a5471b5c29fbc2b33e4082a
#
_entry.id   964acef33a5471b5c29fbc2b33e4082a
#
_cell.length_a   1.000
_cell.length_b   1.000
_cell.length_c   1.000
_cell.angle_alpha   90.00
_cell.angle_beta   90.00
_cell.angle_gamma   90.00
#
_symmetry.space_group_name_H-M   'P 1'
#
loop_
_entity.id
_entity.type
_entity.pdbx_description
1 polymer ?
#
loop_
_entity_poly.entity_id
_entity_poly.type
_entity_poly.pdbx_seq_one_letter_code
_entity_poly.pdbx_strand_id
1 'polypeptide(L)'
;MIRPNPIPARPSLQWLRKTAKDRLGALRAHEPAAKLHDAQLLIARDFGFPSWRAMKERVDALSARKVFAEDGAPPHLPRIDMIEAWPAFTPENPLKVLMSGCLAGQAVLVDGGNSRDHPTSQRFFRRPNVRVIGFCPENYAFGTPRETPDIHGGDGHDVLDGKARVLSESGEDWTEGMIAAAHRMLELARENAVHLAVLIDISAACGSQVIYRGARATAAHQIGQGVCTALLVRNGVPVISQRDMKTLHAIFRKLDGRSGFREDLKDHHEIDWYRTYFQT
;
A
#
# COMPACT_ATOMS: atom_id res chain seq x y z
N MET A 1 -6.88 -31.20 0.01
CA MET A 1 -6.44 -30.31 1.13
C MET A 1 -7.44 -29.15 1.19
N ILE A 2 -8.08 -28.94 2.34
CA ILE A 2 -9.00 -27.81 2.57
C ILE A 2 -8.12 -26.56 2.63
N ARG A 3 -8.37 -25.57 1.79
CA ARG A 3 -7.65 -24.28 1.85
C ARG A 3 -7.99 -23.59 3.17
N PRO A 4 -6.99 -23.08 3.93
CA PRO A 4 -7.27 -22.35 5.15
C PRO A 4 -8.10 -21.09 4.86
N ASN A 5 -9.01 -20.74 5.78
CA ASN A 5 -9.80 -19.54 5.69
C ASN A 5 -8.90 -18.29 5.72
N PRO A 6 -9.16 -17.27 4.93
CA PRO A 6 -8.41 -16.02 5.02
C PRO A 6 -8.72 -15.30 6.34
N ILE A 7 -7.68 -14.76 6.98
CA ILE A 7 -7.89 -13.83 8.11
C ILE A 7 -8.65 -12.60 7.59
N PRO A 8 -9.63 -12.05 8.34
CA PRO A 8 -10.30 -10.81 7.97
C PRO A 8 -9.31 -9.68 7.68
N ALA A 9 -9.66 -8.77 6.79
CA ALA A 9 -8.82 -7.63 6.42
C ALA A 9 -8.44 -6.72 7.62
N ARG A 10 -9.26 -6.72 8.68
CA ARG A 10 -9.00 -6.04 9.96
C ARG A 10 -9.20 -7.00 11.13
N PRO A 11 -8.28 -7.93 11.35
CA PRO A 11 -8.36 -8.78 12.51
C PRO A 11 -8.03 -7.95 13.74
N SER A 12 -8.78 -8.14 14.82
CA SER A 12 -8.48 -7.56 16.12
C SER A 12 -8.47 -8.64 17.20
N LEU A 13 -7.81 -8.38 18.32
CA LEU A 13 -7.90 -9.29 19.48
C LEU A 13 -9.34 -9.48 19.95
N GLN A 14 -10.20 -8.46 19.81
CA GLN A 14 -11.60 -8.54 20.13
C GLN A 14 -12.34 -9.50 19.19
N TRP A 15 -12.09 -9.38 17.88
CA TRP A 15 -12.60 -10.31 16.88
C TRP A 15 -12.17 -11.75 17.18
N LEU A 16 -10.87 -11.98 17.44
CA LEU A 16 -10.33 -13.28 17.80
C LEU A 16 -11.04 -13.89 19.03
N ARG A 17 -11.19 -13.08 20.08
CA ARG A 17 -11.87 -13.52 21.32
C ARG A 17 -13.34 -13.86 21.08
N LYS A 18 -14.04 -13.06 20.27
CA LYS A 18 -15.42 -13.33 19.91
C LYS A 18 -15.55 -14.63 19.13
N THR A 19 -14.75 -14.79 18.05
CA THR A 19 -14.74 -16.00 17.22
C THR A 19 -14.44 -17.25 18.05
N ALA A 20 -13.52 -17.17 19.03
CA ALA A 20 -13.21 -18.29 19.91
C ALA A 20 -14.39 -18.65 20.84
N LYS A 21 -15.13 -17.67 21.35
CA LYS A 21 -16.32 -17.90 22.17
C LYS A 21 -17.45 -18.51 21.36
N ASP A 22 -17.70 -18.00 20.15
CA ASP A 22 -18.75 -18.51 19.25
C ASP A 22 -18.43 -19.97 18.85
N ARG A 23 -17.16 -20.27 18.54
CA ARG A 23 -16.72 -21.63 18.23
C ARG A 23 -16.85 -22.57 19.43
N LEU A 24 -16.55 -22.10 20.63
CA LEU A 24 -16.73 -22.89 21.86
C LEU A 24 -18.21 -23.24 22.08
N GLY A 25 -19.11 -22.29 21.85
CA GLY A 25 -20.56 -22.54 21.93
C GLY A 25 -21.01 -23.67 20.98
N ALA A 26 -20.53 -23.60 19.73
CA ALA A 26 -20.83 -24.65 18.74
C ALA A 26 -20.20 -26.02 19.10
N LEU A 27 -18.98 -26.06 19.65
CA LEU A 27 -18.33 -27.28 20.10
C LEU A 27 -19.11 -27.95 21.24
N ARG A 28 -19.53 -27.19 22.22
CA ARG A 28 -20.23 -27.71 23.40
C ARG A 28 -21.60 -28.35 23.09
N ALA A 29 -22.17 -28.04 21.92
CA ALA A 29 -23.37 -28.73 21.44
C ALA A 29 -23.12 -30.22 21.17
N HIS A 30 -21.91 -30.62 20.86
CA HIS A 30 -21.52 -32.00 20.55
C HIS A 30 -20.52 -32.58 21.58
N GLU A 31 -19.74 -31.73 22.22
CA GLU A 31 -18.74 -32.09 23.23
C GLU A 31 -18.89 -31.17 24.46
N PRO A 32 -19.80 -31.49 25.41
CA PRO A 32 -20.10 -30.63 26.56
C PRO A 32 -18.87 -30.26 27.43
N ALA A 33 -17.85 -31.13 27.44
CA ALA A 33 -16.60 -30.92 28.19
C ALA A 33 -15.58 -30.01 27.48
N ALA A 34 -15.86 -29.56 26.24
CA ALA A 34 -14.95 -28.72 25.45
C ALA A 34 -14.58 -27.43 26.20
N LYS A 35 -13.29 -27.10 26.17
CA LYS A 35 -12.71 -25.92 26.82
C LYS A 35 -12.35 -24.86 25.76
N LEU A 36 -12.11 -23.66 26.23
CA LEU A 36 -11.78 -22.53 25.34
C LEU A 36 -10.53 -22.80 24.48
N HIS A 37 -9.53 -23.48 25.03
CA HIS A 37 -8.30 -23.78 24.28
C HIS A 37 -8.55 -24.74 23.13
N ASP A 38 -9.54 -25.64 23.18
CA ASP A 38 -9.90 -26.55 22.09
C ASP A 38 -10.46 -25.75 20.92
N ALA A 39 -11.38 -24.82 21.20
CA ALA A 39 -11.92 -23.90 20.22
C ALA A 39 -10.84 -23.01 19.59
N GLN A 40 -9.93 -22.50 20.40
CA GLN A 40 -8.80 -21.69 19.95
C GLN A 40 -7.87 -22.44 19.01
N LEU A 41 -7.54 -23.70 19.32
CA LEU A 41 -6.69 -24.54 18.48
C LEU A 41 -7.35 -24.86 17.14
N LEU A 42 -8.65 -25.17 17.14
CA LEU A 42 -9.38 -25.40 15.90
C LEU A 42 -9.41 -24.18 15.00
N ILE A 43 -9.72 -23.00 15.56
CA ILE A 43 -9.70 -21.75 14.80
C ILE A 43 -8.32 -21.48 14.23
N ALA A 44 -7.24 -21.64 15.03
CA ALA A 44 -5.90 -21.42 14.52
C ALA A 44 -5.62 -22.33 13.31
N ARG A 45 -6.01 -23.58 13.36
CA ARG A 45 -5.88 -24.55 12.25
C ARG A 45 -6.74 -24.19 11.04
N ASP A 46 -8.00 -23.77 11.25
CA ASP A 46 -8.92 -23.33 10.20
C ASP A 46 -8.33 -22.14 9.39
N PHE A 47 -7.53 -21.30 10.05
CA PHE A 47 -6.81 -20.17 9.45
C PHE A 47 -5.35 -20.48 9.07
N GLY A 48 -4.91 -21.75 9.12
CA GLY A 48 -3.59 -22.19 8.68
C GLY A 48 -2.45 -21.94 9.68
N PHE A 49 -2.76 -21.69 10.97
CA PHE A 49 -1.74 -21.48 11.99
C PHE A 49 -1.49 -22.74 12.82
N PRO A 50 -0.24 -22.98 13.21
CA PRO A 50 0.11 -24.14 14.04
C PRO A 50 -0.43 -24.03 15.47
N SER A 51 -0.70 -22.83 15.97
CA SER A 51 -1.20 -22.59 17.33
C SER A 51 -1.97 -21.29 17.43
N TRP A 52 -2.81 -21.19 18.47
CA TRP A 52 -3.49 -19.94 18.85
C TRP A 52 -2.51 -18.79 19.12
N ARG A 53 -1.36 -19.08 19.72
CA ARG A 53 -0.32 -18.09 19.97
C ARG A 53 0.22 -17.51 18.67
N ALA A 54 0.57 -18.34 17.70
CA ALA A 54 1.05 -17.88 16.39
C ALA A 54 -0.01 -17.05 15.65
N MET A 55 -1.28 -17.48 15.70
CA MET A 55 -2.38 -16.70 15.13
C MET A 55 -2.54 -15.36 15.85
N LYS A 56 -2.48 -15.34 17.18
CA LYS A 56 -2.58 -14.11 17.97
C LYS A 56 -1.43 -13.14 17.65
N GLU A 57 -0.20 -13.60 17.62
CA GLU A 57 0.97 -12.80 17.24
C GLU A 57 0.81 -12.19 15.84
N ARG A 58 0.25 -12.96 14.88
CA ARG A 58 -0.06 -12.45 13.54
C ARG A 58 -1.15 -11.38 13.56
N VAL A 59 -2.23 -11.59 14.32
CA VAL A 59 -3.31 -10.61 14.46
C VAL A 59 -2.82 -9.36 15.17
N ASP A 60 -2.00 -9.50 16.21
CA ASP A 60 -1.38 -8.37 16.91
C ASP A 60 -0.48 -7.57 15.95
N ALA A 61 0.34 -8.26 15.16
CA ALA A 61 1.20 -7.62 14.14
C ALA A 61 0.38 -6.89 13.07
N LEU A 62 -0.75 -7.45 12.63
CA LEU A 62 -1.65 -6.79 11.69
C LEU A 62 -2.40 -5.61 12.33
N SER A 63 -2.76 -5.72 13.60
CA SER A 63 -3.41 -4.65 14.37
C SER A 63 -2.43 -3.54 14.77
N ALA A 64 -1.18 -3.89 15.07
CA ALA A 64 -0.11 -2.94 15.40
C ALA A 64 0.39 -2.18 14.17
N ARG A 65 0.10 -2.66 12.96
CA ARG A 65 0.27 -1.88 11.74
C ARG A 65 -0.77 -0.74 11.76
N LYS A 66 -0.46 0.33 12.47
CA LYS A 66 -1.16 1.61 12.32
C LYS A 66 -0.87 2.09 10.89
N VAL A 67 -1.70 1.65 9.95
CA VAL A 67 -1.67 2.17 8.57
C VAL A 67 -2.04 3.66 8.58
N PHE A 68 -2.64 4.11 9.69
CA PHE A 68 -3.11 5.48 9.86
C PHE A 68 -2.59 6.07 11.17
N ALA A 69 -2.26 7.35 11.15
CA ALA A 69 -2.04 8.16 12.35
C ALA A 69 -3.35 8.27 13.18
N GLU A 70 -3.28 8.84 14.40
CA GLU A 70 -4.46 9.00 15.27
C GLU A 70 -5.58 9.85 14.66
N ASP A 71 -5.23 10.77 13.75
CA ASP A 71 -6.13 11.58 12.93
C ASP A 71 -6.71 10.82 11.72
N GLY A 72 -6.39 9.53 11.56
CA GLY A 72 -6.84 8.69 10.45
C GLY A 72 -6.01 8.82 9.16
N ALA A 73 -5.01 9.70 9.13
CA ALA A 73 -4.13 9.84 7.97
C ALA A 73 -3.10 8.69 7.88
N PRO A 74 -2.79 8.19 6.68
CA PRO A 74 -1.72 7.22 6.50
C PRO A 74 -0.36 7.80 6.98
N PRO A 75 0.42 7.08 7.79
CA PRO A 75 1.64 7.61 8.42
C PRO A 75 2.76 7.94 7.41
N HIS A 76 2.66 7.48 6.19
CA HIS A 76 3.61 7.76 5.11
C HIS A 76 3.26 9.03 4.32
N LEU A 77 2.06 9.59 4.52
CA LEU A 77 1.71 10.89 3.94
C LEU A 77 2.47 12.01 4.67
N PRO A 78 3.10 12.94 3.95
CA PRO A 78 3.68 14.11 4.59
C PRO A 78 2.55 14.96 5.19
N ARG A 79 2.67 15.32 6.44
CA ARG A 79 1.73 16.22 7.09
C ARG A 79 1.81 17.61 6.45
N ILE A 80 0.71 18.35 6.46
CA ILE A 80 0.64 19.67 5.85
C ILE A 80 1.67 20.64 6.47
N ASP A 81 1.83 20.61 7.80
CA ASP A 81 2.83 21.43 8.50
C ASP A 81 4.27 21.09 8.07
N MET A 82 4.57 19.82 7.79
CA MET A 82 5.88 19.41 7.26
C MET A 82 6.10 19.96 5.84
N ILE A 83 5.07 19.93 4.98
CA ILE A 83 5.12 20.50 3.62
C ILE A 83 5.36 22.02 3.70
N GLU A 84 4.68 22.71 4.62
CA GLU A 84 4.84 24.14 4.83
C GLU A 84 6.24 24.51 5.34
N ALA A 85 6.85 23.63 6.16
CA ALA A 85 8.21 23.80 6.66
C ALA A 85 9.30 23.52 5.62
N TRP A 86 8.97 22.95 4.46
CA TRP A 86 9.99 22.74 3.41
C TRP A 86 10.60 24.08 2.98
N PRO A 87 11.86 24.08 2.52
CA PRO A 87 12.49 25.27 1.96
C PRO A 87 11.74 25.73 0.70
N ALA A 88 12.02 26.94 0.25
CA ALA A 88 11.58 27.38 -1.07
C ALA A 88 12.31 26.58 -2.16
N PHE A 89 11.57 26.08 -3.13
CA PHE A 89 12.14 25.37 -4.27
C PHE A 89 12.29 26.32 -5.46
N THR A 90 13.45 26.30 -6.08
CA THR A 90 13.80 27.11 -7.26
C THR A 90 14.22 26.18 -8.41
N PRO A 91 14.38 26.70 -9.64
CA PRO A 91 14.92 25.88 -10.73
C PRO A 91 16.31 25.30 -10.43
N GLU A 92 17.13 26.03 -9.66
CA GLU A 92 18.49 25.62 -9.26
C GLU A 92 18.46 24.59 -8.11
N ASN A 93 17.44 24.67 -7.25
CA ASN A 93 17.20 23.74 -6.16
C ASN A 93 15.75 23.23 -6.19
N PRO A 94 15.40 22.37 -7.16
CA PRO A 94 14.03 21.94 -7.39
C PRO A 94 13.55 20.91 -6.37
N LEU A 95 12.22 20.85 -6.18
CA LEU A 95 11.58 19.70 -5.57
C LEU A 95 11.84 18.46 -6.41
N LYS A 96 12.50 17.46 -5.85
CA LYS A 96 12.82 16.19 -6.53
C LYS A 96 11.76 15.16 -6.18
N VAL A 97 11.05 14.69 -7.19
CA VAL A 97 9.91 13.78 -7.08
C VAL A 97 10.22 12.47 -7.79
N LEU A 98 10.21 11.36 -7.06
CA LEU A 98 10.16 10.04 -7.67
C LEU A 98 8.71 9.77 -8.10
N MET A 99 8.49 9.39 -9.34
CA MET A 99 7.14 9.19 -9.89
C MET A 99 7.02 7.83 -10.56
N SER A 100 5.87 7.16 -10.40
CA SER A 100 5.58 5.95 -11.19
C SER A 100 5.81 6.22 -12.67
N GLY A 101 6.53 5.35 -13.35
CA GLY A 101 6.94 5.55 -14.75
C GLY A 101 5.77 5.85 -15.68
N CYS A 102 4.62 5.18 -15.50
CA CYS A 102 3.41 5.45 -16.27
C CYS A 102 2.89 6.89 -16.06
N LEU A 103 2.89 7.40 -14.82
CA LEU A 103 2.53 8.78 -14.52
C LEU A 103 3.58 9.76 -15.07
N ALA A 104 4.84 9.36 -15.10
CA ALA A 104 5.93 10.14 -15.66
C ALA A 104 5.93 10.16 -17.21
N GLY A 105 4.98 9.48 -17.85
CA GLY A 105 4.81 9.46 -19.30
C GLY A 105 5.62 8.38 -20.02
N GLN A 106 6.22 7.44 -19.28
CA GLN A 106 6.85 6.28 -19.88
C GLN A 106 5.77 5.30 -20.38
N ALA A 107 5.97 4.69 -21.54
CA ALA A 107 5.07 3.70 -22.14
C ALA A 107 5.26 2.33 -21.48
N VAL A 108 4.84 2.20 -20.22
CA VAL A 108 5.15 1.07 -19.33
C VAL A 108 3.93 0.51 -18.57
N LEU A 109 2.72 0.87 -18.96
CA LEU A 109 1.52 0.12 -18.56
C LEU A 109 1.60 -1.30 -19.14
N VAL A 110 0.80 -2.21 -18.63
CA VAL A 110 0.81 -3.62 -19.04
C VAL A 110 0.68 -3.80 -20.57
N ASP A 111 -0.06 -2.91 -21.20
CA ASP A 111 -0.30 -2.85 -22.65
C ASP A 111 0.67 -1.94 -23.44
N GLY A 112 1.64 -1.32 -22.77
CA GLY A 112 2.56 -0.35 -23.36
C GLY A 112 2.05 1.10 -23.38
N GLY A 113 0.91 1.38 -22.75
CA GLY A 113 0.39 2.75 -22.58
C GLY A 113 1.09 3.53 -21.47
N ASN A 114 0.61 4.74 -21.21
CA ASN A 114 1.04 5.59 -20.09
C ASN A 114 -0.12 6.40 -19.52
N SER A 115 0.12 7.04 -18.38
CA SER A 115 -0.85 7.91 -17.70
C SER A 115 -0.35 9.37 -17.62
N ARG A 116 0.45 9.81 -18.58
CA ARG A 116 1.05 11.16 -18.58
C ARG A 116 0.01 12.28 -18.55
N ASP A 117 -1.15 12.05 -19.17
CA ASP A 117 -2.22 13.05 -19.21
C ASP A 117 -3.00 13.18 -17.91
N HIS A 118 -2.66 12.37 -16.90
CA HIS A 118 -3.25 12.52 -15.58
C HIS A 118 -2.98 13.94 -15.02
N PRO A 119 -4.01 14.65 -14.52
CA PRO A 119 -3.88 16.07 -14.09
C PRO A 119 -2.75 16.32 -13.09
N THR A 120 -2.52 15.37 -12.17
CA THR A 120 -1.42 15.43 -11.18
C THR A 120 -0.07 15.49 -11.89
N SER A 121 0.19 14.61 -12.86
CA SER A 121 1.44 14.55 -13.60
C SER A 121 1.71 15.86 -14.35
N GLN A 122 0.69 16.36 -15.05
CA GLN A 122 0.78 17.62 -15.80
C GLN A 122 1.15 18.81 -14.91
N ARG A 123 0.63 18.85 -13.68
CA ARG A 123 0.93 19.92 -12.74
C ARG A 123 2.37 19.91 -12.25
N PHE A 124 3.01 18.74 -12.12
CA PHE A 124 4.43 18.63 -11.79
C PHE A 124 5.30 19.03 -12.98
N PHE A 125 5.03 18.51 -14.18
CA PHE A 125 5.83 18.78 -15.38
C PHE A 125 5.86 20.23 -15.83
N ARG A 126 4.80 21.02 -15.53
CA ARG A 126 4.71 22.44 -15.90
C ARG A 126 5.53 23.35 -15.00
N ARG A 127 6.19 22.85 -13.93
CA ARG A 127 6.89 23.66 -12.96
C ARG A 127 8.39 23.58 -13.12
N PRO A 128 9.08 24.72 -13.37
CA PRO A 128 10.53 24.73 -13.53
C PRO A 128 11.28 24.38 -12.22
N ASN A 129 10.62 24.60 -11.08
CA ASN A 129 11.14 24.26 -9.75
C ASN A 129 10.81 22.84 -9.29
N VAL A 130 10.53 21.92 -10.23
CA VAL A 130 10.29 20.49 -9.98
C VAL A 130 11.15 19.65 -10.91
N ARG A 131 11.81 18.64 -10.35
CA ARG A 131 12.53 17.60 -11.09
C ARG A 131 11.83 16.26 -10.87
N VAL A 132 11.26 15.68 -11.92
CA VAL A 132 10.63 14.36 -11.89
C VAL A 132 11.63 13.29 -12.28
N ILE A 133 11.72 12.24 -11.46
CA ILE A 133 12.46 11.01 -11.70
C ILE A 133 11.42 9.91 -11.94
N GLY A 134 11.23 9.47 -13.18
CA GLY A 134 10.28 8.43 -13.54
C GLY A 134 10.88 7.04 -13.45
N PHE A 135 10.20 6.10 -12.79
CA PHE A 135 10.61 4.71 -12.74
C PHE A 135 9.39 3.78 -12.66
N CYS A 136 9.38 2.73 -13.48
CA CYS A 136 8.38 1.67 -13.39
C CYS A 136 9.05 0.38 -12.91
N PRO A 137 8.77 -0.05 -11.66
CA PRO A 137 9.35 -1.28 -11.11
C PRO A 137 8.90 -2.53 -11.87
N GLU A 138 7.65 -2.57 -12.29
CA GLU A 138 7.11 -3.70 -13.04
C GLU A 138 7.76 -3.84 -14.42
N ASN A 139 7.96 -2.72 -15.14
CA ASN A 139 8.69 -2.76 -16.42
C ASN A 139 10.17 -3.13 -16.23
N TYR A 140 10.79 -2.68 -15.14
CA TYR A 140 12.18 -3.02 -14.83
C TYR A 140 12.36 -4.53 -14.62
N ALA A 141 11.43 -5.17 -13.89
CA ALA A 141 11.53 -6.58 -13.54
C ALA A 141 11.01 -7.52 -14.65
N PHE A 142 9.93 -7.12 -15.34
CA PHE A 142 9.15 -8.04 -16.18
C PHE A 142 8.97 -7.57 -17.63
N GLY A 143 9.44 -6.35 -17.94
CA GLY A 143 9.30 -5.78 -19.28
C GLY A 143 7.90 -5.21 -19.58
N THR A 144 7.69 -4.84 -20.83
CA THR A 144 6.42 -4.36 -21.39
C THR A 144 6.32 -4.80 -22.84
N PRO A 145 5.21 -5.40 -23.34
CA PRO A 145 3.99 -5.74 -22.57
C PRO A 145 4.22 -6.88 -21.58
N ARG A 146 3.35 -7.01 -20.59
CA ARG A 146 3.42 -8.07 -19.57
C ARG A 146 2.06 -8.40 -19.00
N GLU A 147 1.99 -9.49 -18.26
CA GLU A 147 0.87 -9.80 -17.40
C GLU A 147 0.81 -8.83 -16.20
N THR A 148 -0.28 -8.86 -15.48
CA THR A 148 -0.50 -7.99 -14.33
C THR A 148 -0.04 -8.70 -13.05
N PRO A 149 0.85 -8.10 -12.23
CA PRO A 149 1.21 -8.66 -10.93
C PRO A 149 0.17 -8.32 -9.86
N ASP A 150 -0.14 -9.29 -8.99
CA ASP A 150 -0.95 -9.09 -7.79
C ASP A 150 -0.29 -9.71 -6.56
N ILE A 151 -0.54 -9.12 -5.37
CA ILE A 151 0.00 -9.64 -4.11
C ILE A 151 -0.97 -10.66 -3.50
N HIS A 152 -0.46 -11.83 -3.17
CA HIS A 152 -1.20 -12.92 -2.55
C HIS A 152 -0.68 -13.20 -1.13
N GLY A 153 -1.61 -13.27 -0.17
CA GLY A 153 -1.31 -13.64 1.23
C GLY A 153 -0.95 -12.48 2.15
N GLY A 154 -0.96 -11.24 1.67
CA GLY A 154 -0.65 -10.06 2.47
C GLY A 154 -0.54 -8.79 1.64
N ASP A 155 0.34 -7.89 2.06
CA ASP A 155 0.68 -6.66 1.34
C ASP A 155 2.19 -6.59 1.02
N GLY A 156 2.67 -5.46 0.51
CA GLY A 156 4.07 -5.27 0.16
C GLY A 156 5.04 -5.44 1.33
N HIS A 157 4.62 -5.12 2.55
CA HIS A 157 5.43 -5.39 3.74
C HIS A 157 5.56 -6.89 3.99
N ASP A 158 4.48 -7.66 3.78
CA ASP A 158 4.50 -9.12 3.92
C ASP A 158 5.35 -9.78 2.85
N VAL A 159 5.35 -9.23 1.62
CA VAL A 159 6.25 -9.69 0.55
C VAL A 159 7.71 -9.48 0.94
N LEU A 160 8.07 -8.30 1.43
CA LEU A 160 9.44 -7.98 1.89
C LEU A 160 9.87 -8.84 3.10
N ASP A 161 8.92 -9.31 3.90
CA ASP A 161 9.16 -10.19 5.05
C ASP A 161 9.10 -11.69 4.69
N GLY A 162 8.94 -12.04 3.40
CA GLY A 162 8.82 -13.44 2.94
C GLY A 162 7.53 -14.14 3.36
N LYS A 163 6.47 -13.41 3.70
CA LYS A 163 5.18 -13.93 4.18
C LYS A 163 4.09 -13.92 3.12
N ALA A 164 4.27 -13.15 2.05
CA ALA A 164 3.37 -13.01 0.92
C ALA A 164 4.15 -13.15 -0.39
N ARG A 165 3.43 -13.35 -1.49
CA ARG A 165 4.03 -13.50 -2.83
C ARG A 165 3.41 -12.53 -3.82
N VAL A 166 4.18 -12.20 -4.84
CA VAL A 166 3.69 -11.53 -6.05
C VAL A 166 3.53 -12.58 -7.12
N LEU A 167 2.32 -12.75 -7.63
CA LEU A 167 2.04 -13.69 -8.71
C LEU A 167 1.58 -12.93 -9.95
N SER A 168 1.97 -13.42 -11.13
CA SER A 168 1.41 -12.97 -12.39
C SER A 168 -0.04 -13.45 -12.56
N GLU A 169 -0.72 -12.96 -13.57
CA GLU A 169 -2.10 -13.36 -13.89
C GLU A 169 -2.21 -14.87 -14.22
N SER A 170 -1.18 -15.47 -14.84
CA SER A 170 -1.07 -16.91 -15.10
C SER A 170 -0.64 -17.73 -13.87
N GLY A 171 -0.25 -17.07 -12.75
CA GLY A 171 0.17 -17.71 -11.51
C GLY A 171 1.68 -17.92 -11.37
N GLU A 172 2.49 -17.37 -12.27
CA GLU A 172 3.95 -17.40 -12.16
C GLU A 172 4.40 -16.58 -10.94
N ASP A 173 5.41 -17.07 -10.21
CA ASP A 173 5.97 -16.38 -9.03
C ASP A 173 6.95 -15.28 -9.45
N TRP A 174 6.51 -14.04 -9.32
CA TRP A 174 7.27 -12.84 -9.65
C TRP A 174 7.84 -12.11 -8.41
N THR A 175 7.84 -12.78 -7.26
CA THR A 175 8.22 -12.18 -5.97
C THR A 175 9.63 -11.62 -5.98
N GLU A 176 10.62 -12.41 -6.42
CA GLU A 176 12.04 -11.98 -6.41
C GLU A 176 12.28 -10.80 -7.36
N GLY A 177 11.70 -10.84 -8.55
CA GLY A 177 11.80 -9.75 -9.52
C GLY A 177 11.19 -8.45 -8.98
N MET A 178 10.05 -8.52 -8.30
CA MET A 178 9.41 -7.35 -7.69
C MET A 178 10.22 -6.78 -6.53
N ILE A 179 10.82 -7.63 -5.69
CA ILE A 179 11.71 -7.20 -4.59
C ILE A 179 12.96 -6.52 -5.16
N ALA A 180 13.59 -7.08 -6.20
CA ALA A 180 14.74 -6.48 -6.85
C ALA A 180 14.38 -5.09 -7.44
N ALA A 181 13.22 -4.97 -8.09
CA ALA A 181 12.73 -3.69 -8.60
C ALA A 181 12.45 -2.67 -7.50
N ALA A 182 11.94 -3.11 -6.34
CA ALA A 182 11.73 -2.24 -5.18
C ALA A 182 13.06 -1.69 -4.64
N HIS A 183 14.10 -2.52 -4.56
CA HIS A 183 15.44 -2.08 -4.18
C HIS A 183 15.99 -1.06 -5.18
N ARG A 184 15.86 -1.31 -6.49
CA ARG A 184 16.29 -0.35 -7.51
C ARG A 184 15.56 0.99 -7.41
N MET A 185 14.26 0.95 -7.12
CA MET A 185 13.48 2.17 -6.89
C MET A 185 13.98 2.97 -5.68
N LEU A 186 14.32 2.28 -4.58
CA LEU A 186 14.90 2.90 -3.38
C LEU A 186 16.30 3.49 -3.66
N GLU A 187 17.14 2.80 -4.42
CA GLU A 187 18.44 3.32 -4.85
C GLU A 187 18.28 4.62 -5.64
N LEU A 188 17.38 4.65 -6.63
CA LEU A 188 17.07 5.86 -7.40
C LEU A 188 16.60 7.01 -6.50
N ALA A 189 15.78 6.70 -5.49
CA ALA A 189 15.34 7.70 -4.51
C ALA A 189 16.52 8.30 -3.75
N ARG A 190 17.47 7.48 -3.32
CA ARG A 190 18.69 7.91 -2.61
C ARG A 190 19.68 8.64 -3.51
N GLU A 191 20.01 8.09 -4.68
CA GLU A 191 20.91 8.68 -5.67
C GLU A 191 20.49 10.11 -6.06
N ASN A 192 19.19 10.34 -6.16
CA ASN A 192 18.63 11.63 -6.52
C ASN A 192 18.29 12.50 -5.32
N ALA A 193 18.42 11.99 -4.08
CA ALA A 193 17.98 12.68 -2.86
C ALA A 193 16.54 13.20 -3.01
N VAL A 194 15.59 12.31 -3.35
CA VAL A 194 14.20 12.69 -3.57
C VAL A 194 13.54 13.17 -2.28
N HIS A 195 12.65 14.15 -2.39
CA HIS A 195 11.90 14.69 -1.25
C HIS A 195 10.64 13.86 -0.96
N LEU A 196 10.03 13.28 -2.02
CA LEU A 196 8.85 12.41 -1.92
C LEU A 196 8.69 11.56 -3.18
N ALA A 197 7.88 10.50 -3.06
CA ALA A 197 7.41 9.73 -4.18
C ALA A 197 5.93 10.01 -4.46
N VAL A 198 5.56 10.18 -5.74
CA VAL A 198 4.17 10.29 -6.22
C VAL A 198 3.88 9.05 -7.05
N LEU A 199 3.09 8.14 -6.50
CA LEU A 199 2.91 6.82 -7.08
C LEU A 199 1.46 6.60 -7.54
N ILE A 200 1.29 5.74 -8.55
CA ILE A 200 -0.03 5.28 -8.97
C ILE A 200 -0.59 4.32 -7.91
N ASP A 201 -1.82 4.55 -7.47
CA ASP A 201 -2.46 3.72 -6.45
C ASP A 201 -3.15 2.48 -7.05
N ILE A 202 -3.53 1.56 -6.18
CA ILE A 202 -4.14 0.26 -6.53
C ILE A 202 -3.20 -0.55 -7.46
N SER A 203 -1.95 -0.69 -7.06
CA SER A 203 -0.91 -1.44 -7.77
C SER A 203 -0.12 -2.30 -6.79
N ALA A 204 0.19 -3.53 -7.18
CA ALA A 204 1.03 -4.44 -6.40
C ALA A 204 2.44 -3.90 -6.14
N ALA A 205 2.95 -3.06 -7.04
CA ALA A 205 4.24 -2.38 -6.87
C ALA A 205 4.11 -1.04 -6.17
N CYS A 206 3.23 -0.16 -6.67
CA CYS A 206 3.19 1.27 -6.36
C CYS A 206 2.06 1.70 -5.42
N GLY A 207 1.06 0.84 -5.16
CA GLY A 207 -0.09 1.20 -4.31
C GLY A 207 0.35 1.76 -2.96
N SER A 208 -0.18 2.92 -2.58
CA SER A 208 0.22 3.59 -1.35
C SER A 208 -0.68 3.26 -0.16
N GLN A 209 -1.96 3.02 -0.41
CA GLN A 209 -2.98 2.81 0.62
C GLN A 209 -3.87 1.62 0.34
N VAL A 210 -4.11 1.32 -0.93
CA VAL A 210 -5.00 0.25 -1.38
C VAL A 210 -4.32 -0.59 -2.46
N ILE A 211 -4.48 -1.90 -2.35
CA ILE A 211 -4.06 -2.88 -3.35
C ILE A 211 -5.17 -3.89 -3.60
N TYR A 212 -5.08 -4.68 -4.66
CA TYR A 212 -5.94 -5.84 -4.83
C TYR A 212 -5.61 -6.91 -3.77
N ARG A 213 -6.64 -7.59 -3.30
CA ARG A 213 -6.52 -8.72 -2.37
C ARG A 213 -6.42 -10.02 -3.17
N GLY A 214 -5.21 -10.45 -3.49
CA GLY A 214 -4.96 -11.54 -4.42
C GLY A 214 -5.28 -11.13 -5.85
N ALA A 215 -5.70 -12.07 -6.68
CA ALA A 215 -5.95 -11.82 -8.10
C ALA A 215 -6.98 -10.70 -8.32
N ARG A 216 -6.62 -9.71 -9.12
CA ARG A 216 -7.50 -8.56 -9.45
C ARG A 216 -8.79 -8.94 -10.16
N ALA A 217 -8.83 -10.10 -10.81
CA ALA A 217 -10.03 -10.66 -11.41
C ALA A 217 -11.18 -10.83 -10.40
N THR A 218 -10.88 -10.93 -9.10
CA THR A 218 -11.89 -10.99 -8.03
C THR A 218 -12.48 -9.62 -7.68
N ALA A 219 -11.91 -8.52 -8.19
CA ALA A 219 -12.24 -7.14 -7.87
C ALA A 219 -12.24 -6.80 -6.36
N ALA A 220 -11.64 -7.66 -5.54
CA ALA A 220 -11.55 -7.44 -4.10
C ALA A 220 -10.33 -6.57 -3.77
N HIS A 221 -10.55 -5.55 -2.93
CA HIS A 221 -9.51 -4.64 -2.49
C HIS A 221 -9.21 -4.84 -1.00
N GLN A 222 -8.02 -4.42 -0.58
CA GLN A 222 -7.62 -4.35 0.84
C GLN A 222 -6.78 -3.10 1.09
N ILE A 223 -6.79 -2.63 2.35
CA ILE A 223 -5.79 -1.67 2.80
C ILE A 223 -4.44 -2.38 2.80
N GLY A 224 -3.45 -1.75 2.19
CA GLY A 224 -2.09 -2.26 2.11
C GLY A 224 -1.27 -1.46 1.15
N GLN A 225 0.03 -1.71 1.16
CA GLN A 225 0.99 -1.05 0.28
C GLN A 225 1.53 -2.04 -0.75
N GLY A 226 1.84 -1.55 -1.94
CA GLY A 226 2.64 -2.27 -2.92
C GLY A 226 4.08 -2.45 -2.43
N VAL A 227 4.80 -3.39 -3.02
CA VAL A 227 6.15 -3.79 -2.55
C VAL A 227 7.12 -2.61 -2.56
N CYS A 228 7.12 -1.81 -3.63
CA CYS A 228 8.01 -0.65 -3.75
C CYS A 228 7.63 0.45 -2.76
N THR A 229 6.34 0.73 -2.59
CA THR A 229 5.86 1.68 -1.59
C THR A 229 6.27 1.24 -0.19
N ALA A 230 6.08 -0.02 0.17
CA ALA A 230 6.46 -0.55 1.47
C ALA A 230 7.96 -0.38 1.76
N LEU A 231 8.82 -0.62 0.75
CA LEU A 231 10.27 -0.45 0.92
C LEU A 231 10.66 1.03 1.05
N LEU A 232 10.08 1.93 0.25
CA LEU A 232 10.31 3.37 0.35
C LEU A 232 9.92 3.90 1.73
N VAL A 233 8.74 3.54 2.21
CA VAL A 233 8.21 3.96 3.53
C VAL A 233 9.07 3.42 4.67
N ARG A 234 9.51 2.16 4.62
CA ARG A 234 10.46 1.58 5.60
C ARG A 234 11.78 2.35 5.67
N ASN A 235 12.14 3.05 4.60
CA ASN A 235 13.36 3.84 4.49
C ASN A 235 13.13 5.35 4.63
N GLY A 236 11.97 5.77 5.15
CA GLY A 236 11.66 7.16 5.49
C GLY A 236 11.39 8.06 4.27
N VAL A 237 11.15 7.50 3.09
CA VAL A 237 10.72 8.29 1.92
C VAL A 237 9.23 8.52 1.99
N PRO A 238 8.74 9.77 2.07
CA PRO A 238 7.31 10.06 2.03
C PRO A 238 6.71 9.60 0.70
N VAL A 239 5.53 8.98 0.75
CA VAL A 239 4.82 8.50 -0.45
C VAL A 239 3.41 9.07 -0.46
N ILE A 240 3.01 9.62 -1.60
CA ILE A 240 1.64 10.03 -1.89
C ILE A 240 1.13 9.37 -3.16
N SER A 241 -0.16 9.18 -3.25
CA SER A 241 -0.78 8.73 -4.50
C SER A 241 -1.22 9.90 -5.36
N GLN A 242 -1.48 9.63 -6.63
CA GLN A 242 -2.12 10.59 -7.51
C GLN A 242 -3.56 10.95 -7.06
N ARG A 243 -4.10 10.25 -6.06
CA ARG A 243 -5.44 10.45 -5.49
C ARG A 243 -5.44 11.30 -4.22
N ASP A 244 -4.28 11.61 -3.65
CA ASP A 244 -4.15 12.43 -2.43
C ASP A 244 -4.24 13.91 -2.78
N MET A 245 -5.46 14.35 -3.16
CA MET A 245 -5.68 15.65 -3.78
C MET A 245 -5.46 16.82 -2.82
N LYS A 246 -5.76 16.65 -1.53
CA LYS A 246 -5.53 17.68 -0.50
C LYS A 246 -4.02 17.90 -0.30
N THR A 247 -3.29 16.82 -0.07
CA THR A 247 -1.82 16.84 0.09
C THR A 247 -1.13 17.36 -1.17
N LEU A 248 -1.52 16.87 -2.35
CA LEU A 248 -1.02 17.39 -3.63
C LEU A 248 -1.26 18.89 -3.78
N HIS A 249 -2.42 19.37 -3.39
CA HIS A 249 -2.73 20.80 -3.47
C HIS A 249 -1.83 21.62 -2.54
N ALA A 250 -1.58 21.15 -1.31
CA ALA A 250 -0.64 21.82 -0.40
C ALA A 250 0.78 21.91 -1.00
N ILE A 251 1.26 20.80 -1.60
CA ILE A 251 2.55 20.78 -2.29
C ILE A 251 2.59 21.80 -3.43
N PHE A 252 1.57 21.85 -4.26
CA PHE A 252 1.52 22.82 -5.38
C PHE A 252 1.46 24.25 -4.89
N ARG A 253 0.73 24.55 -3.80
CA ARG A 253 0.73 25.87 -3.20
C ARG A 253 2.10 26.26 -2.67
N LYS A 254 2.79 25.32 -2.00
CA LYS A 254 4.17 25.55 -1.53
C LYS A 254 5.13 25.85 -2.68
N LEU A 255 5.02 25.11 -3.79
CA LEU A 255 5.80 25.36 -5.01
C LEU A 255 5.50 26.73 -5.65
N ASP A 256 4.30 27.24 -5.47
CA ASP A 256 3.86 28.56 -5.93
C ASP A 256 4.14 29.67 -4.87
N GLY A 257 4.90 29.39 -3.81
CA GLY A 257 5.23 30.33 -2.73
C GLY A 257 4.05 30.69 -1.82
N ARG A 258 3.05 29.81 -1.72
CA ARG A 258 1.82 30.00 -0.95
C ARG A 258 1.69 28.92 0.13
N SER A 259 0.96 29.19 1.21
CA SER A 259 0.65 28.25 2.29
C SER A 259 -0.78 27.71 2.19
N GLY A 260 -1.06 26.63 2.93
CA GLY A 260 -2.37 26.01 3.08
C GLY A 260 -2.81 25.17 1.90
N PHE A 261 -4.07 24.76 1.93
CA PHE A 261 -4.72 23.94 0.91
C PHE A 261 -6.21 24.32 0.80
N ARG A 262 -6.89 23.75 -0.18
CA ARG A 262 -8.35 23.90 -0.31
C ARG A 262 -9.04 22.88 0.60
N GLU A 263 -9.92 23.33 1.48
CA GLU A 263 -10.61 22.51 2.48
C GLU A 263 -11.61 21.50 1.86
N ASP A 264 -12.12 21.79 0.66
CA ASP A 264 -13.02 20.89 -0.08
C ASP A 264 -12.30 19.73 -0.75
N LEU A 265 -10.96 19.73 -0.81
CA LEU A 265 -10.18 18.63 -1.34
C LEU A 265 -9.95 17.54 -0.28
N LYS A 266 -10.00 16.31 -0.74
CA LYS A 266 -9.81 15.12 0.09
C LYS A 266 -8.60 14.32 -0.41
N ASP A 267 -7.88 13.68 0.53
CA ASP A 267 -6.93 12.63 0.21
C ASP A 267 -7.67 11.29 0.05
N HIS A 268 -7.00 10.30 -0.53
CA HIS A 268 -7.64 9.03 -0.90
C HIS A 268 -8.39 8.37 0.28
N HIS A 269 -7.78 8.34 1.46
CA HIS A 269 -8.38 7.77 2.67
C HIS A 269 -9.59 8.54 3.22
N GLU A 270 -9.82 9.78 2.76
CA GLU A 270 -10.93 10.64 3.18
C GLU A 270 -12.14 10.56 2.22
N ILE A 271 -11.99 9.95 1.04
CA ILE A 271 -13.08 9.83 0.06
C ILE A 271 -14.10 8.77 0.47
N ASP A 272 -15.36 8.95 0.04
CA ASP A 272 -16.46 8.09 0.47
C ASP A 272 -16.29 6.63 0.06
N TRP A 273 -15.75 6.37 -1.15
CA TRP A 273 -15.43 5.01 -1.60
C TRP A 273 -14.50 4.29 -0.60
N TYR A 274 -13.41 4.95 -0.20
CA TYR A 274 -12.46 4.38 0.75
C TYR A 274 -13.11 4.12 2.11
N ARG A 275 -13.90 5.08 2.61
CA ARG A 275 -14.63 4.95 3.87
C ARG A 275 -15.62 3.80 3.84
N THR A 276 -16.38 3.67 2.74
CA THR A 276 -17.34 2.58 2.57
C THR A 276 -16.67 1.21 2.62
N TYR A 277 -15.49 1.06 2.04
CA TYR A 277 -14.81 -0.23 1.98
C TYR A 277 -14.00 -0.57 3.24
N PHE A 278 -13.42 0.43 3.93
CA PHE A 278 -12.35 0.17 4.89
C PHE A 278 -12.51 0.83 6.27
N GLN A 279 -13.46 1.72 6.48
CA GLN A 279 -13.62 2.47 7.74
C GLN A 279 -14.93 2.14 8.49
N THR A 280 -15.60 1.02 8.20
CA THR A 280 -16.78 0.56 8.94
C THR A 280 -16.41 -0.10 10.25
#